data_632808b6705d2c567407dd2bece42d28
#
_entry.id   632808b6705d2c567407dd2bece42d28
#
_cell.length_a   1.000
_cell.length_b   1.000
_cell.length_c   1.000
_cell.angle_alpha   90.00
_cell.angle_beta   90.00
_cell.angle_gamma   90.00
#
_symmetry.space_group_name_H-M   'P 1'
#
loop_
_entity.id
_entity.type
_entity.pdbx_description
1 polymer ?
#
loop_
_entity_poly.entity_id
_entity_poly.type
_entity_poly.pdbx_seq_one_letter_code
_entity_poly.pdbx_strand_id
1 'polypeptide(L)'
;RGASLSSLGELPPARHRAVGLTSTQGAMVDRVEPGSPAARAGLKGAQRDTQGRLLALGDVILAVDGVAVKDKADVVRLVAQRRPGDRVRLTLWRDRRRLEVTVVLMARPRE
;
A
#
# COMPACT_ATOMS: atom_id res chain seq x y z
N ARG A 1 -4.25 10.72 -5.45
CA ARG A 1 -5.09 9.56 -5.32
C ARG A 1 -4.56 8.46 -6.18
N GLY A 2 -5.01 7.33 -6.11
CA GLY A 2 -4.52 6.22 -6.88
C GLY A 2 -4.75 4.95 -6.13
N ALA A 3 -4.70 5.01 -4.82
CA ALA A 3 -4.98 3.87 -3.97
C ALA A 3 -5.51 4.35 -2.64
N SER A 4 -6.39 3.57 -2.05
CA SER A 4 -6.79 3.78 -0.66
C SER A 4 -6.06 2.78 0.20
N LEU A 5 -5.74 3.20 1.43
CA LEU A 5 -4.93 2.44 2.36
C LEU A 5 -5.69 2.25 3.66
N SER A 6 -5.37 1.17 4.36
CA SER A 6 -5.82 0.93 5.73
C SER A 6 -4.59 0.62 6.57
N SER A 7 -4.54 1.17 7.78
CA SER A 7 -3.47 0.84 8.70
C SER A 7 -3.57 -0.62 9.09
N LEU A 8 -2.44 -1.33 9.07
CA LEU A 8 -2.44 -2.76 9.34
C LEU A 8 -2.95 -3.06 10.75
N GLY A 9 -2.65 -2.18 11.70
CA GLY A 9 -3.12 -2.35 13.07
C GLY A 9 -4.63 -2.28 13.24
N GLU A 10 -5.36 -1.77 12.23
CA GLU A 10 -6.82 -1.73 12.27
C GLU A 10 -7.45 -3.06 11.89
N LEU A 11 -6.67 -4.00 11.41
CA LEU A 11 -7.17 -5.30 10.98
C LEU A 11 -7.04 -6.31 12.10
N PRO A 12 -7.92 -7.32 12.15
CA PRO A 12 -7.80 -8.36 13.18
C PRO A 12 -6.45 -9.07 13.11
N PRO A 13 -5.85 -9.41 14.26
CA PRO A 13 -4.54 -10.09 14.27
C PRO A 13 -4.52 -11.39 13.47
N ALA A 14 -5.65 -12.08 13.39
CA ALA A 14 -5.72 -13.32 12.61
C ALA A 14 -5.40 -13.09 11.14
N ARG A 15 -5.74 -11.91 10.61
CA ARG A 15 -5.44 -11.58 9.21
C ARG A 15 -3.94 -11.41 9.01
N HIS A 16 -3.26 -10.79 9.98
CA HIS A 16 -1.81 -10.62 9.87
C HIS A 16 -1.11 -11.99 9.85
N ARG A 17 -1.53 -12.88 10.73
CA ARG A 17 -0.91 -14.20 10.83
C ARG A 17 -1.19 -15.04 9.59
N ALA A 18 -2.35 -14.86 8.97
CA ALA A 18 -2.71 -15.63 7.79
C ALA A 18 -1.76 -15.39 6.63
N VAL A 19 -1.13 -14.20 6.57
CA VAL A 19 -0.16 -13.88 5.52
C VAL A 19 1.27 -13.88 6.02
N GLY A 20 1.50 -14.39 7.23
CA GLY A 20 2.85 -14.56 7.77
C GLY A 20 3.45 -13.33 8.41
N LEU A 21 2.65 -12.28 8.65
CA LEU A 21 3.14 -11.08 9.33
C LEU A 21 3.00 -11.24 10.83
N THR A 22 4.05 -10.86 11.55
CA THR A 22 4.06 -10.89 13.01
C THR A 22 3.91 -9.50 13.61
N SER A 23 4.10 -8.46 12.79
CA SER A 23 4.02 -7.07 13.22
C SER A 23 2.65 -6.50 12.87
N THR A 24 2.19 -5.52 13.67
CA THR A 24 1.00 -4.75 13.35
C THR A 24 1.33 -3.47 12.59
N GLN A 25 2.61 -3.25 12.29
CA GLN A 25 3.04 -2.03 11.60
C GLN A 25 2.99 -2.23 10.10
N GLY A 26 2.49 -1.21 9.41
CA GLY A 26 2.38 -1.21 7.96
C GLY A 26 1.06 -0.64 7.50
N ALA A 27 0.94 -0.49 6.20
CA ALA A 27 -0.28 0.03 5.58
C ALA A 27 -0.70 -0.90 4.45
N MET A 28 -1.90 -1.45 4.57
CA MET A 28 -2.44 -2.34 3.54
C MET A 28 -3.04 -1.52 2.41
N VAL A 29 -2.73 -1.92 1.18
CA VAL A 29 -3.39 -1.37 0.00
C VAL A 29 -4.78 -1.99 -0.05
N ASP A 30 -5.80 -1.16 0.12
CA ASP A 30 -7.18 -1.62 0.16
C ASP A 30 -7.77 -1.64 -1.25
N ARG A 31 -7.55 -0.56 -2.00
CA ARG A 31 -8.13 -0.41 -3.33
C ARG A 31 -7.15 0.33 -4.23
N VAL A 32 -7.05 -0.11 -5.48
CA VAL A 32 -6.18 0.53 -6.48
C VAL A 32 -7.07 1.01 -7.62
N GLU A 33 -6.96 2.30 -7.96
CA GLU A 33 -7.73 2.84 -9.07
C GLU A 33 -7.07 2.47 -10.40
N PRO A 34 -7.87 2.04 -11.39
CA PRO A 34 -7.33 1.74 -12.70
C PRO A 34 -6.66 2.96 -13.32
N GLY A 35 -5.53 2.75 -13.99
CA GLY A 35 -4.81 3.82 -14.66
C GLY A 35 -3.98 4.71 -13.75
N SER A 36 -4.00 4.47 -12.44
CA SER A 36 -3.24 5.27 -11.48
C SER A 36 -1.77 4.83 -11.46
N PRO A 37 -0.88 5.65 -10.88
CA PRO A 37 0.50 5.22 -10.68
C PRO A 37 0.63 3.93 -9.89
N ALA A 38 -0.25 3.72 -8.90
CA ALA A 38 -0.25 2.49 -8.12
C ALA A 38 -0.60 1.29 -8.99
N ALA A 39 -1.59 1.43 -9.87
CA ALA A 39 -1.97 0.35 -10.78
C ALA A 39 -0.85 0.04 -11.76
N ARG A 40 -0.18 1.08 -12.28
CA ARG A 40 0.93 0.89 -13.21
C ARG A 40 2.13 0.21 -12.56
N ALA A 41 2.32 0.44 -11.28
CA ALA A 41 3.40 -0.21 -10.53
C ALA A 41 3.07 -1.66 -10.17
N GLY A 42 1.83 -2.10 -10.37
CA GLY A 42 1.44 -3.47 -10.09
C GLY A 42 1.01 -3.71 -8.66
N LEU A 43 0.62 -2.67 -7.92
CA LEU A 43 0.10 -2.84 -6.58
C LEU A 43 -1.23 -3.58 -6.63
N LYS A 44 -1.44 -4.44 -5.65
CA LYS A 44 -2.66 -5.24 -5.55
C LYS A 44 -3.44 -4.85 -4.30
N GLY A 45 -4.70 -4.53 -4.48
CA GLY A 45 -5.58 -4.20 -3.37
C GLY A 45 -6.17 -5.43 -2.70
N ALA A 46 -6.84 -5.20 -1.57
CA ALA A 46 -7.52 -6.25 -0.83
C ALA A 46 -8.68 -6.81 -1.65
N GLN A 47 -9.01 -8.06 -1.41
CA GLN A 47 -10.17 -8.68 -2.03
C GLN A 47 -11.31 -8.69 -1.04
N ARG A 48 -12.47 -8.22 -1.48
CA ARG A 48 -13.67 -8.15 -0.64
C ARG A 48 -14.85 -8.77 -1.37
N ASP A 49 -15.83 -9.26 -0.61
CA ASP A 49 -17.05 -9.77 -1.20
C ASP A 49 -18.02 -8.63 -1.50
N THR A 50 -19.21 -8.97 -2.01
CA THR A 50 -20.21 -7.96 -2.38
C THR A 50 -20.73 -7.18 -1.21
N GLN A 51 -20.54 -7.67 0.01
CA GLN A 51 -20.96 -6.99 1.23
C GLN A 51 -19.82 -6.22 1.90
N GLY A 52 -18.65 -6.14 1.23
CA GLY A 52 -17.52 -5.41 1.74
C GLY A 52 -16.66 -6.16 2.74
N ARG A 53 -16.92 -7.43 2.97
CA ARG A 53 -16.12 -8.22 3.92
C ARG A 53 -14.78 -8.59 3.29
N LEU A 54 -13.74 -8.51 4.10
CA LEU A 54 -12.37 -8.78 3.64
C LEU A 54 -12.17 -10.27 3.42
N LEU A 55 -11.89 -10.64 2.18
CA LEU A 55 -11.61 -12.03 1.80
C LEU A 55 -10.12 -12.32 1.82
N ALA A 56 -9.30 -11.37 1.36
CA ALA A 56 -7.86 -11.53 1.33
C ALA A 56 -7.21 -10.16 1.46
N LEU A 57 -6.05 -10.13 2.11
CA LEU A 57 -5.28 -8.90 2.24
C LEU A 57 -4.71 -8.49 0.88
N GLY A 58 -4.64 -7.19 0.65
CA GLY A 58 -3.85 -6.64 -0.42
C GLY A 58 -2.39 -6.56 -0.03
N ASP A 59 -1.59 -5.91 -0.87
CA ASP A 59 -0.19 -5.66 -0.54
C ASP A 59 -0.09 -4.85 0.74
N VAL A 60 0.89 -5.17 1.58
CA VAL A 60 1.15 -4.41 2.79
C VAL A 60 2.43 -3.62 2.58
N ILE A 61 2.33 -2.29 2.69
CA ILE A 61 3.48 -1.42 2.55
C ILE A 61 4.22 -1.42 3.87
N LEU A 62 5.48 -1.83 3.84
CA LEU A 62 6.33 -1.90 5.03
C LEU A 62 7.28 -0.72 5.13
N ALA A 63 7.68 -0.15 4.00
CA ALA A 63 8.61 0.98 3.98
C ALA A 63 8.41 1.79 2.71
N VAL A 64 8.76 3.08 2.78
CA VAL A 64 8.75 4.00 1.64
C VAL A 64 10.17 4.57 1.53
N ASP A 65 10.83 4.34 0.39
CA ASP A 65 12.21 4.78 0.14
C ASP A 65 13.14 4.38 1.29
N GLY A 66 12.97 3.15 1.79
CA GLY A 66 13.79 2.63 2.87
C GLY A 66 13.40 3.06 4.26
N VAL A 67 12.39 3.94 4.40
CA VAL A 67 11.92 4.40 5.71
C VAL A 67 10.73 3.56 6.13
N ALA A 68 10.87 2.85 7.25
CA ALA A 68 9.80 1.99 7.75
C ALA A 68 8.57 2.81 8.10
N VAL A 69 7.39 2.30 7.76
CA VAL A 69 6.12 2.97 8.06
C VAL A 69 5.39 2.19 9.14
N LYS A 70 4.77 2.91 10.05
CA LYS A 70 4.00 2.30 11.14
C LYS A 70 2.54 2.13 10.75
N ASP A 71 2.02 3.05 9.95
CA ASP A 71 0.60 3.08 9.63
C ASP A 71 0.37 3.82 8.31
N LYS A 72 -0.90 3.94 7.96
CA LYS A 72 -1.31 4.64 6.75
C LYS A 72 -0.84 6.09 6.72
N ALA A 73 -0.90 6.77 7.86
CA ALA A 73 -0.52 8.18 7.91
C ALA A 73 0.95 8.39 7.56
N ASP A 74 1.83 7.47 7.96
CA ASP A 74 3.24 7.55 7.60
C ASP A 74 3.43 7.47 6.09
N VAL A 75 2.70 6.55 5.42
CA VAL A 75 2.80 6.42 3.97
C VAL A 75 2.37 7.72 3.30
N VAL A 76 1.23 8.25 3.70
CA VAL A 76 0.69 9.48 3.11
C VAL A 76 1.67 10.63 3.30
N ARG A 77 2.24 10.76 4.50
CA ARG A 77 3.18 11.82 4.80
C ARG A 77 4.46 11.71 3.96
N LEU A 78 5.02 10.51 3.86
CA LEU A 78 6.26 10.32 3.12
C LEU A 78 6.07 10.53 1.62
N VAL A 79 4.94 10.06 1.08
CA VAL A 79 4.65 10.27 -0.34
C VAL A 79 4.36 11.74 -0.64
N ALA A 80 3.68 12.43 0.29
CA ALA A 80 3.36 13.84 0.11
C ALA A 80 4.59 14.73 0.05
N GLN A 81 5.74 14.27 0.56
CA GLN A 81 6.99 15.00 0.50
C GLN A 81 7.66 14.92 -0.87
N ARG A 82 7.12 14.08 -1.75
CA ARG A 82 7.70 13.89 -3.08
C ARG A 82 7.03 14.82 -4.09
N ARG A 83 7.73 15.05 -5.19
CA ARG A 83 7.23 15.90 -6.26
C ARG A 83 6.58 15.05 -7.35
N PRO A 84 5.63 15.63 -8.11
CA PRO A 84 5.11 14.94 -9.28
C PRO A 84 6.25 14.53 -10.21
N GLY A 85 6.19 13.31 -10.71
CA GLY A 85 7.24 12.75 -11.55
C GLY A 85 8.33 12.01 -10.81
N ASP A 86 8.42 12.17 -9.48
CA ASP A 86 9.40 11.44 -8.69
C ASP A 86 9.06 9.96 -8.65
N ARG A 87 10.10 9.17 -8.45
CA ARG A 87 9.96 7.74 -8.22
C ARG A 87 9.99 7.47 -6.74
N VAL A 88 9.05 6.65 -6.29
CA VAL A 88 8.95 6.26 -4.88
C VAL A 88 9.10 4.74 -4.83
N ARG A 89 10.05 4.27 -4.04
CA ARG A 89 10.27 2.84 -3.88
C ARG A 89 9.51 2.36 -2.67
N LEU A 90 8.62 1.39 -2.90
CA LEU A 90 7.83 0.81 -1.83
C LEU A 90 8.33 -0.60 -1.54
N THR A 91 8.55 -0.89 -0.26
CA THR A 91 8.81 -2.24 0.19
C THR A 91 7.49 -2.84 0.60
N LEU A 92 7.12 -3.95 -0.03
CA LEU A 92 5.81 -4.57 0.14
C LEU A 92 5.95 -5.96 0.74
N TRP A 93 4.87 -6.39 1.36
CA TRP A 93 4.67 -7.78 1.75
C TRP A 93 3.52 -8.35 0.91
N ARG A 94 3.83 -9.35 0.09
CA ARG A 94 2.86 -10.00 -0.80
C ARG A 94 3.20 -11.49 -0.88
N ASP A 95 2.20 -12.34 -0.75
CA ASP A 95 2.38 -13.79 -0.90
C ASP A 95 3.51 -14.32 0.00
N ARG A 96 3.53 -13.85 1.24
CA ARG A 96 4.52 -14.26 2.26
C ARG A 96 5.95 -13.90 1.87
N ARG A 97 6.12 -12.87 1.06
CA ARG A 97 7.43 -12.38 0.60
C ARG A 97 7.53 -10.89 0.71
N ARG A 98 8.75 -10.46 0.92
CA ARG A 98 9.08 -9.05 0.80
C ARG A 98 9.53 -8.78 -0.62
N LEU A 99 8.98 -7.74 -1.22
CA LEU A 99 9.40 -7.32 -2.56
C LEU A 99 9.38 -5.80 -2.64
N GLU A 100 10.04 -5.27 -3.66
CA GLU A 100 10.08 -3.84 -3.90
C GLU A 100 9.44 -3.52 -5.23
N VAL A 101 8.66 -2.43 -5.25
CA VAL A 101 8.12 -1.88 -6.49
C VAL A 101 8.42 -0.39 -6.51
N THR A 102 8.56 0.15 -7.70
CA THR A 102 8.75 1.58 -7.90
C THR A 102 7.48 2.17 -8.47
N VAL A 103 6.97 3.21 -7.80
CA VAL A 103 5.80 3.95 -8.25
C VAL A 103 6.28 5.29 -8.76
N VAL A 104 5.92 5.62 -10.00
CA VAL A 104 6.21 6.93 -10.57
C VAL A 104 5.00 7.82 -10.32
N LEU A 105 5.19 8.86 -9.53
CA LEU A 105 4.10 9.76 -9.18
C LEU A 105 3.65 10.53 -10.40
N MET A 106 2.32 10.66 -10.54
CA MET A 106 1.74 11.34 -11.68
C MET A 106 1.95 12.85 -11.55
N ALA A 107 2.36 13.48 -12.65
CA ALA A 107 2.43 14.92 -12.68
C ALA A 107 1.02 15.51 -12.56
N ARG A 108 0.91 16.62 -11.83
CA ARG A 108 -0.39 17.29 -11.73
C ARG A 108 -0.74 17.90 -13.08
N PRO A 109 -2.01 17.84 -13.48
CA PRO A 109 -2.42 18.52 -14.70
C PRO A 109 -2.19 20.01 -14.55
N ARG A 110 -1.80 20.65 -15.65
CA ARG A 110 -1.71 22.09 -15.65
C ARG A 110 -3.05 22.70 -15.95
N GLU A 111 -3.31 23.78 -15.28
CA GLU A 111 -4.54 24.55 -15.51
C GLU A 111 -4.47 25.38 -16.78
#